data_df1b05aa429838b8c65dba6f588ed25a
#
_entry.id   df1b05aa429838b8c65dba6f588ed25a
#
_cell.length_a   1.000
_cell.length_b   1.000
_cell.length_c   1.000
_cell.angle_alpha   90.00
_cell.angle_beta   90.00
_cell.angle_gamma   90.00
#
_symmetry.space_group_name_H-M   'P 1'
#
loop_
_entity.id
_entity.type
_entity.pdbx_description
1 polymer ?
#
loop_
_entity_poly.entity_id
_entity_poly.type
_entity_poly.pdbx_seq_one_letter_code
_entity_poly.pdbx_strand_id
1 'polypeptide(L)' 'MAGYRIDEQLTAFGEHVHGWRMVLGLTAQQVSERAGITRDTLRKVEAGDPGVGFGNVAQVLRALGVLDQAVHA' A
#
# COMPACT_ATOMS: atom_id res chain seq x y z
N MET A 1 -3.53 15.00 -19.88
CA MET A 1 -4.44 13.85 -19.80
C MET A 1 -4.48 13.32 -18.38
N ALA A 2 -5.66 12.92 -17.95
CA ALA A 2 -5.86 12.42 -16.59
C ALA A 2 -5.05 11.15 -16.30
N GLY A 3 -4.79 10.31 -17.32
CA GLY A 3 -4.12 9.03 -17.11
C GLY A 3 -2.72 9.11 -16.53
N TYR A 4 -1.88 10.01 -17.06
CA TYR A 4 -0.53 10.11 -16.54
C TYR A 4 -0.47 10.72 -15.14
N ARG A 5 -1.45 11.56 -14.80
CA ARG A 5 -1.57 12.11 -13.44
C ARG A 5 -1.91 11.02 -12.44
N ILE A 6 -2.80 10.11 -12.83
CA ILE A 6 -3.15 8.97 -11.99
C ILE A 6 -1.92 8.13 -11.72
N ASP A 7 -1.10 7.85 -12.73
CA ASP A 7 0.12 7.06 -12.55
C ASP A 7 1.06 7.72 -11.55
N GLU A 8 1.25 9.04 -11.64
CA GLU A 8 2.06 9.78 -10.70
C GLU A 8 1.48 9.73 -9.29
N GLN A 9 0.17 9.86 -9.17
CA GLN A 9 -0.50 9.83 -7.87
C GLN A 9 -0.43 8.45 -7.24
N LEU A 10 -0.54 7.39 -8.05
CA LEU A 10 -0.42 6.03 -7.54
C LEU A 10 1.01 5.75 -7.09
N THR A 11 2.00 6.23 -7.82
CA THR A 11 3.40 6.11 -7.38
C THR A 11 3.62 6.82 -6.05
N ALA A 12 3.08 8.03 -5.91
CA ALA A 12 3.18 8.79 -4.66
C ALA A 12 2.48 8.06 -3.52
N PHE A 13 1.30 7.48 -3.80
CA PHE A 13 0.59 6.69 -2.80
C PHE A 13 1.43 5.50 -2.33
N GLY A 14 2.04 4.78 -3.27
CA GLY A 14 2.90 3.64 -2.94
C GLY A 14 4.10 4.06 -2.09
N GLU A 15 4.69 5.20 -2.40
CA GLU A 15 5.79 5.74 -1.59
C GLU A 15 5.33 6.07 -0.17
N HIS A 16 4.13 6.60 0.00
CA HIS A 16 3.57 6.86 1.33
C HIS A 16 3.35 5.56 2.10
N VAL A 17 2.84 4.53 1.44
CA VAL A 17 2.66 3.21 2.06
C VAL A 17 4.00 2.69 2.56
N HIS A 18 5.03 2.76 1.72
CA HIS A 18 6.38 2.37 2.10
C HIS A 18 6.88 3.19 3.30
N GLY A 19 6.68 4.50 3.26
CA GLY A 19 7.09 5.40 4.33
C GLY A 19 6.41 5.07 5.65
N TRP A 20 5.11 4.80 5.65
CA TRP A 20 4.38 4.39 6.85
C TRP A 20 4.96 3.11 7.42
N ARG A 21 5.24 2.13 6.57
CA ARG A 21 5.86 0.88 7.03
C ARG A 21 7.20 1.15 7.70
N MET A 22 8.03 1.99 7.10
CA MET A 22 9.35 2.32 7.65
C MET A 22 9.24 3.05 8.98
N VAL A 23 8.33 4.01 9.09
CA VAL A 23 8.10 4.77 10.33
C VAL A 23 7.65 3.85 11.45
N LEU A 24 6.81 2.86 11.13
CA LEU A 24 6.32 1.89 12.11
C LEU A 24 7.37 0.84 12.47
N GLY A 25 8.50 0.81 11.78
CA GLY A 25 9.56 -0.15 12.04
C GLY A 25 9.20 -1.57 11.61
N LEU A 26 8.29 -1.72 10.64
CA LEU A 26 7.84 -3.03 10.18
C LEU A 26 8.61 -3.47 8.95
N THR A 27 9.00 -4.76 8.93
CA THR A 27 9.64 -5.33 7.75
C THR A 27 8.58 -5.66 6.69
N ALA A 28 9.02 -5.81 5.44
CA ALA A 28 8.13 -6.25 4.38
C ALA A 28 7.52 -7.61 4.70
N GLN A 29 8.29 -8.50 5.31
CA GLN A 29 7.79 -9.81 5.71
C GLN A 29 6.64 -9.69 6.72
N GLN A 30 6.83 -8.84 7.74
CA GLN A 30 5.81 -8.65 8.77
C GLN A 30 4.52 -8.10 8.18
N VAL A 31 4.60 -7.11 7.31
CA VAL A 31 3.41 -6.52 6.70
C VAL A 31 2.74 -7.51 5.77
N SER A 32 3.52 -8.24 4.97
CA SER A 32 2.96 -9.27 4.08
C SER A 32 2.18 -10.32 4.86
N GLU A 33 2.74 -10.78 5.98
CA GLU A 33 2.07 -11.77 6.82
C GLU A 33 0.79 -11.22 7.45
N ARG A 34 0.84 -10.00 7.97
CA ARG A 34 -0.34 -9.35 8.57
C ARG A 34 -1.44 -9.11 7.55
N ALA A 35 -1.04 -8.73 6.33
CA ALA A 35 -1.98 -8.45 5.26
C ALA A 35 -2.48 -9.70 4.56
N GLY A 36 -1.84 -10.85 4.78
CA GLY A 36 -2.20 -12.09 4.10
C GLY A 36 -1.88 -12.08 2.61
N ILE A 37 -0.82 -11.40 2.21
CA ILE A 37 -0.38 -11.28 0.81
C ILE A 37 1.07 -11.73 0.68
N THR A 38 1.49 -11.95 -0.57
CA THR A 38 2.90 -12.28 -0.83
C THR A 38 3.75 -11.02 -0.75
N ARG A 39 5.06 -11.22 -0.59
CA ARG A 39 6.00 -10.10 -0.61
C ARG A 39 6.03 -9.41 -1.97
N ASP A 40 5.84 -10.19 -3.06
CA ASP A 40 5.77 -9.60 -4.38
C ASP A 40 4.56 -8.69 -4.54
N THR A 41 3.41 -9.10 -4.01
CA THR A 41 2.22 -8.26 -4.03
C THR A 41 2.44 -6.98 -3.21
N LEU A 42 3.06 -7.09 -2.03
CA LEU A 42 3.39 -5.90 -1.25
C LEU A 42 4.33 -4.96 -2.01
N ARG A 43 5.34 -5.53 -2.68
CA ARG A 43 6.26 -4.74 -3.50
C ARG A 43 5.50 -3.93 -4.55
N LYS A 44 4.51 -4.57 -5.20
CA LYS A 44 3.67 -3.90 -6.20
C LYS A 44 2.83 -2.78 -5.58
N VAL A 45 2.27 -3.01 -4.39
CA VAL A 45 1.52 -1.98 -3.68
C VAL A 45 2.42 -0.77 -3.39
N GLU A 46 3.62 -1.01 -2.89
CA GLU A 46 4.55 0.07 -2.56
C GLU A 46 5.14 0.75 -3.80
N ALA A 47 5.08 0.09 -4.95
CA ALA A 47 5.46 0.70 -6.22
C ALA A 47 4.33 1.52 -6.85
N GLY A 48 3.12 1.45 -6.29
CA GLY A 48 1.97 2.14 -6.86
C GLY A 48 1.48 1.50 -8.15
N ASP A 49 1.67 0.19 -8.30
CA ASP A 49 1.28 -0.55 -9.50
C ASP A 49 -0.25 -0.52 -9.65
N PRO A 50 -0.78 0.04 -10.74
CA PRO A 50 -2.23 0.13 -10.93
C PRO A 50 -2.89 -1.23 -11.17
N GLY A 51 -2.12 -2.27 -11.47
CA GLY A 51 -2.64 -3.61 -11.68
C GLY A 51 -2.91 -4.38 -10.39
N VAL A 52 -2.51 -3.85 -9.22
CA VAL A 52 -2.77 -4.52 -7.96
C VAL A 52 -4.25 -4.41 -7.60
N GLY A 53 -4.84 -5.52 -7.15
CA GLY A 53 -6.23 -5.51 -6.74
C GLY A 53 -6.48 -4.60 -5.54
N PHE A 54 -7.60 -3.88 -5.58
CA PHE A 54 -7.93 -2.94 -4.50
C PHE A 54 -8.04 -3.63 -3.15
N GLY A 55 -8.54 -4.87 -3.11
CA GLY A 55 -8.60 -5.63 -1.87
C GLY A 55 -7.23 -5.85 -1.23
N ASN A 56 -6.20 -6.10 -2.06
CA ASN A 56 -4.84 -6.25 -1.56
C ASN A 56 -4.32 -4.94 -0.98
N VAL A 57 -4.62 -3.82 -1.63
CA VAL A 57 -4.26 -2.51 -1.11
C VAL A 57 -4.92 -2.26 0.24
N ALA A 58 -6.22 -2.55 0.35
CA ALA A 58 -6.95 -2.39 1.60
C ALA A 58 -6.36 -3.25 2.72
N GLN A 59 -5.95 -4.48 2.41
CA GLN A 59 -5.33 -5.36 3.40
C GLN A 59 -4.01 -4.78 3.92
N VAL A 60 -3.22 -4.16 3.03
CA VAL A 60 -1.98 -3.51 3.45
C VAL A 60 -2.28 -2.34 4.37
N LEU A 61 -3.25 -1.49 4.02
CA LEU A 61 -3.63 -0.35 4.85
C LEU A 61 -4.12 -0.81 6.23
N ARG A 62 -4.88 -1.90 6.26
CA ARG A 62 -5.34 -2.50 7.52
C ARG A 62 -4.14 -2.97 8.35
N ALA A 63 -3.20 -3.65 7.71
CA ALA A 63 -2.01 -4.17 8.40
C ALA A 63 -1.16 -3.05 8.99
N LEU A 64 -1.17 -1.88 8.36
CA LEU A 64 -0.45 -0.70 8.84
C LEU A 64 -1.26 0.12 9.85
N GLY A 65 -2.54 -0.22 10.05
CA GLY A 65 -3.39 0.49 11.00
C GLY A 65 -3.95 1.80 10.48
N VAL A 66 -3.91 2.04 9.17
CA VAL A 66 -4.36 3.32 8.59
C VAL A 66 -5.67 3.20 7.83
N LEU A 67 -6.22 1.99 7.69
CA LEU A 67 -7.47 1.81 6.94
C LEU A 67 -8.64 2.53 7.61
N ASP A 68 -8.70 2.52 8.92
CA ASP A 68 -9.79 3.19 9.66
C ASP A 68 -9.87 4.67 9.32
N GLN A 69 -8.74 5.33 9.12
CA GLN A 69 -8.74 6.74 8.76
C GLN A 69 -9.39 6.97 7.39
N ALA A 70 -9.19 6.04 6.45
CA ALA A 70 -9.81 6.14 5.13
C ALA A 70 -11.32 5.87 5.19
N VAL A 71 -11.76 5.01 6.11
CA VAL A 71 -13.16 4.61 6.26
C VAL A 71 -13.94 5.68 7.01
N HIS A 72 -13.33 6.34 8.00
CA HIS A 72 -13.99 7.28 8.89
C HIS A 72 -13.57 8.72 8.67
N ALA A 73 -13.03 9.02 7.50
CA ALA A 73 -12.53 10.36 7.18
C ALA A 73 -13.65 11.42 7.13
#